data_8d765a3b1b05ffee7535ab0aa326aaae
#
_entry.id   8d765a3b1b05ffee7535ab0aa326aaae
#
_cell.length_a   1.000
_cell.length_b   1.000
_cell.length_c   1.000
_cell.angle_alpha   90.00
_cell.angle_beta   90.00
_cell.angle_gamma   90.00
#
_symmetry.space_group_name_H-M   'P 1'
#
loop_
_entity.id
_entity.type
_entity.pdbx_description
1 polymer ?
#
loop_
_entity_poly.entity_id
_entity_poly.type
_entity_poly.pdbx_seq_one_letter_code
_entity_poly.pdbx_strand_id
1 'polypeptide(L)'
;MNTVLELDGLRREFRRKRGVRLAAVDGVTLSVSPGEAVGLLGPNGAGKSTMIKMLTGILVPTAGRVLVCGLDPVRRRRELARRIGVVFGQRSQLWWDLPLAESFALLRTIHRVPPAEHARRLDECVELLELAPFLATPVRQLSLGQRMRGEVTAALLHSPELLVLDEPTVGLDLISKERLRVFLARANAVDGVTLLLTMHDLPDVERLCRRLVVIDHGRVLVDGSLDELRRRFGGARRLVVDLESPHAALTGLPGVLDVTVEANGLRQQLAFSAEQTSAAQLIAAVVARVAVRDLFVVEPSIEDVVRTLYTG
;
A
#
# COMPACT_ATOMS: atom_id res chain seq x y z
N MET A 1 -13.83 -17.88 -10.99
CA MET A 1 -12.62 -17.55 -10.21
C MET A 1 -13.07 -17.15 -8.82
N ASN A 2 -12.40 -17.64 -7.80
CA ASN A 2 -12.79 -17.32 -6.42
C ASN A 2 -12.16 -15.95 -6.07
N THR A 3 -12.94 -14.89 -5.94
CA THR A 3 -12.48 -13.53 -5.62
C THR A 3 -12.81 -13.24 -4.15
N VAL A 4 -11.89 -12.59 -3.43
CA VAL A 4 -12.13 -12.10 -2.06
C VAL A 4 -12.84 -10.75 -2.08
N LEU A 5 -12.56 -9.93 -3.09
CA LEU A 5 -13.21 -8.65 -3.31
C LEU A 5 -13.71 -8.55 -4.75
N GLU A 6 -14.95 -8.13 -4.92
CA GLU A 6 -15.58 -7.89 -6.23
C GLU A 6 -16.41 -6.61 -6.17
N LEU A 7 -16.03 -5.63 -6.98
CA LEU A 7 -16.74 -4.37 -7.18
C LEU A 7 -17.18 -4.29 -8.65
N ASP A 8 -18.43 -3.96 -8.87
CA ASP A 8 -18.98 -3.78 -10.19
C ASP A 8 -19.77 -2.48 -10.28
N GLY A 9 -19.19 -1.50 -10.99
CA GLY A 9 -19.77 -0.18 -11.15
C GLY A 9 -20.07 0.54 -9.83
N LEU A 10 -19.27 0.28 -8.79
CA LEU A 10 -19.52 0.79 -7.43
C LEU A 10 -19.57 2.32 -7.41
N ARG A 11 -20.65 2.88 -6.84
CA ARG A 11 -20.86 4.32 -6.78
C ARG A 11 -21.34 4.77 -5.41
N ARG A 12 -20.80 5.92 -4.96
CA ARG A 12 -21.29 6.61 -3.76
C ARG A 12 -21.36 8.11 -3.98
N GLU A 13 -22.58 8.67 -3.86
CA GLU A 13 -22.85 10.08 -3.93
C GLU A 13 -23.21 10.63 -2.56
N PHE A 14 -22.75 11.85 -2.26
CA PHE A 14 -23.15 12.63 -1.11
C PHE A 14 -23.88 13.90 -1.55
N ARG A 15 -24.95 14.24 -0.85
CA ARG A 15 -25.65 15.53 -1.05
C ARG A 15 -24.92 16.62 -0.26
N ARG A 16 -24.47 17.65 -0.95
CA ARG A 16 -23.96 18.88 -0.34
C ARG A 16 -25.08 19.90 -0.16
N LYS A 17 -24.80 20.96 0.63
CA LYS A 17 -25.69 22.13 0.74
C LYS A 17 -25.99 22.66 -0.69
N ARG A 18 -27.22 23.13 -0.90
CA ARG A 18 -27.76 23.60 -2.20
C ARG A 18 -28.05 22.50 -3.24
N GLY A 19 -28.23 21.24 -2.82
CA GLY A 19 -28.65 20.16 -3.73
C GLY A 19 -27.57 19.59 -4.66
N VAL A 20 -26.34 20.11 -4.59
CA VAL A 20 -25.21 19.60 -5.39
C VAL A 20 -24.88 18.18 -4.92
N ARG A 21 -24.79 17.24 -5.87
CA ARG A 21 -24.31 15.87 -5.61
C ARG A 21 -22.81 15.78 -5.89
N LEU A 22 -22.07 15.21 -4.97
CA LEU A 22 -20.65 14.90 -5.13
C LEU A 22 -20.53 13.38 -5.17
N ALA A 23 -20.06 12.84 -6.29
CA ALA A 23 -19.67 11.44 -6.40
C ALA A 23 -18.28 11.27 -5.76
N ALA A 24 -18.22 10.66 -4.59
CA ALA A 24 -16.97 10.35 -3.92
C ALA A 24 -16.35 9.03 -4.43
N VAL A 25 -17.19 8.13 -4.96
CA VAL A 25 -16.81 6.94 -5.73
C VAL A 25 -17.74 6.89 -6.93
N ASP A 26 -17.19 6.73 -8.13
CA ASP A 26 -17.91 6.91 -9.38
C ASP A 26 -17.60 5.78 -10.39
N GLY A 27 -18.35 4.70 -10.29
CA GLY A 27 -18.28 3.59 -11.24
C GLY A 27 -17.05 2.69 -11.09
N VAL A 28 -16.55 2.48 -9.88
CA VAL A 28 -15.37 1.64 -9.64
C VAL A 28 -15.71 0.17 -9.87
N THR A 29 -14.96 -0.47 -10.78
CA THR A 29 -14.95 -1.91 -11.01
C THR A 29 -13.57 -2.45 -10.67
N LEU A 30 -13.49 -3.42 -9.76
CA LEU A 30 -12.24 -3.96 -9.23
C LEU A 30 -12.49 -5.38 -8.71
N SER A 31 -11.55 -6.28 -8.92
CA SER A 31 -11.54 -7.61 -8.31
C SER A 31 -10.20 -7.88 -7.64
N VAL A 32 -10.21 -8.57 -6.49
CA VAL A 32 -9.00 -9.00 -5.78
C VAL A 32 -9.11 -10.48 -5.49
N SER A 33 -8.07 -11.23 -5.84
CA SER A 33 -7.97 -12.67 -5.62
C SER A 33 -7.48 -13.00 -4.20
N PRO A 34 -7.75 -14.21 -3.67
CA PRO A 34 -7.18 -14.63 -2.41
C PRO A 34 -5.66 -14.58 -2.41
N GLY A 35 -5.06 -14.09 -1.31
CA GLY A 35 -3.62 -13.98 -1.14
C GLY A 35 -2.95 -12.83 -1.91
N GLU A 36 -3.70 -12.01 -2.65
CA GLU A 36 -3.13 -10.79 -3.25
C GLU A 36 -2.84 -9.72 -2.19
N ALA A 37 -1.76 -8.96 -2.40
CA ALA A 37 -1.47 -7.72 -1.68
C ALA A 37 -1.64 -6.55 -2.65
N VAL A 38 -2.68 -5.75 -2.45
CA VAL A 38 -3.09 -4.65 -3.33
C VAL A 38 -2.94 -3.32 -2.61
N GLY A 39 -2.16 -2.42 -3.20
CA GLY A 39 -2.04 -1.03 -2.78
C GLY A 39 -3.08 -0.14 -3.45
N LEU A 40 -3.82 0.63 -2.67
CA LEU A 40 -4.78 1.60 -3.15
C LEU A 40 -4.22 3.00 -2.98
N LEU A 41 -3.78 3.62 -4.07
CA LEU A 41 -3.19 4.95 -4.09
C LEU A 41 -4.17 6.00 -4.60
N GLY A 42 -3.95 7.24 -4.17
CA GLY A 42 -4.71 8.40 -4.64
C GLY A 42 -4.53 9.59 -3.72
N PRO A 43 -4.78 10.81 -4.19
CA PRO A 43 -4.72 12.01 -3.37
C PRO A 43 -5.78 12.00 -2.26
N ASN A 44 -5.65 12.96 -1.34
CA ASN A 44 -6.68 13.18 -0.34
C ASN A 44 -7.99 13.58 -1.02
N GLY A 45 -9.09 12.92 -0.64
CA GLY A 45 -10.38 13.12 -1.28
C GLY A 45 -10.64 12.30 -2.54
N ALA A 46 -9.70 11.47 -3.01
CA ALA A 46 -9.87 10.60 -4.18
C ALA A 46 -10.97 9.52 -4.03
N GLY A 47 -11.47 9.29 -2.81
CA GLY A 47 -12.53 8.31 -2.55
C GLY A 47 -12.08 7.05 -1.82
N LYS A 48 -10.79 6.86 -1.52
CA LYS A 48 -10.23 5.67 -0.86
C LYS A 48 -10.97 5.25 0.40
N SER A 49 -11.00 6.13 1.41
CA SER A 49 -11.68 5.82 2.69
C SER A 49 -13.20 5.67 2.54
N THR A 50 -13.82 6.31 1.53
CA THR A 50 -15.23 6.09 1.20
C THR A 50 -15.44 4.68 0.67
N MET A 51 -14.56 4.22 -0.21
CA MET A 51 -14.58 2.86 -0.74
C MET A 51 -14.39 1.85 0.40
N ILE A 52 -13.38 1.99 1.24
CA ILE A 52 -13.17 1.12 2.41
C ILE A 52 -14.42 1.03 3.29
N LYS A 53 -15.09 2.16 3.56
CA LYS A 53 -16.33 2.15 4.34
C LYS A 53 -17.48 1.40 3.66
N MET A 54 -17.52 1.34 2.34
CA MET A 54 -18.50 0.52 1.62
C MET A 54 -18.11 -0.97 1.68
N LEU A 55 -16.84 -1.31 1.53
CA LEU A 55 -16.34 -2.68 1.64
C LEU A 55 -16.59 -3.29 3.02
N THR A 56 -16.54 -2.47 4.06
CA THR A 56 -16.77 -2.89 5.45
C THR A 56 -18.24 -2.81 5.89
N GLY A 57 -19.15 -2.40 4.99
CA GLY A 57 -20.57 -2.25 5.27
C GLY A 57 -20.93 -1.06 6.18
N ILE A 58 -20.00 -0.13 6.40
CA ILE A 58 -20.23 1.11 7.16
C ILE A 58 -21.05 2.11 6.33
N LEU A 59 -20.79 2.15 5.01
CA LEU A 59 -21.55 2.97 4.07
C LEU A 59 -22.28 2.08 3.05
N VAL A 60 -23.50 2.49 2.74
CA VAL A 60 -24.31 1.84 1.69
C VAL A 60 -23.96 2.46 0.35
N PRO A 61 -23.64 1.68 -0.70
CA PRO A 61 -23.49 2.21 -2.06
C PRO A 61 -24.74 2.93 -2.55
N THR A 62 -24.57 3.95 -3.40
CA THR A 62 -25.68 4.61 -4.07
C THR A 62 -26.10 3.81 -5.32
N ALA A 63 -25.14 3.16 -5.98
CA ALA A 63 -25.37 2.27 -7.13
C ALA A 63 -24.18 1.27 -7.25
N GLY A 64 -24.32 0.30 -8.15
CA GLY A 64 -23.35 -0.77 -8.36
C GLY A 64 -23.46 -1.89 -7.31
N ARG A 65 -22.55 -2.84 -7.41
CA ARG A 65 -22.50 -4.04 -6.57
C ARG A 65 -21.16 -4.16 -5.85
N VAL A 66 -21.19 -4.67 -4.63
CA VAL A 66 -20.00 -5.01 -3.86
C VAL A 66 -20.19 -6.36 -3.19
N LEU A 67 -19.20 -7.24 -3.34
CA LEU A 67 -19.08 -8.48 -2.59
C LEU A 67 -17.70 -8.52 -1.94
N VAL A 68 -17.65 -8.89 -0.67
CA VAL A 68 -16.42 -9.10 0.09
C VAL A 68 -16.51 -10.49 0.72
N CYS A 69 -15.52 -11.33 0.46
CA CYS A 69 -15.55 -12.75 0.81
C CYS A 69 -16.85 -13.44 0.36
N GLY A 70 -17.39 -13.08 -0.82
CA GLY A 70 -18.64 -13.58 -1.35
C GLY A 70 -19.90 -13.05 -0.66
N LEU A 71 -19.79 -12.09 0.27
CA LEU A 71 -20.89 -11.54 1.06
C LEU A 71 -21.19 -10.09 0.65
N ASP A 72 -22.49 -9.73 0.63
CA ASP A 72 -22.93 -8.35 0.58
C ASP A 72 -22.62 -7.66 1.93
N PRO A 73 -21.76 -6.63 1.98
CA PRO A 73 -21.32 -6.01 3.23
C PRO A 73 -22.44 -5.34 4.03
N VAL A 74 -23.50 -4.90 3.36
CA VAL A 74 -24.63 -4.24 4.00
C VAL A 74 -25.60 -5.26 4.59
N ARG A 75 -25.96 -6.28 3.80
CA ARG A 75 -26.96 -7.29 4.17
C ARG A 75 -26.42 -8.31 5.15
N ARG A 76 -25.14 -8.67 5.03
CA ARG A 76 -24.50 -9.73 5.83
C ARG A 76 -23.34 -9.21 6.69
N ARG A 77 -23.46 -7.97 7.19
CA ARG A 77 -22.40 -7.26 7.92
C ARG A 77 -21.81 -8.03 9.10
N ARG A 78 -22.65 -8.71 9.90
CA ARG A 78 -22.19 -9.48 11.08
C ARG A 78 -21.36 -10.70 10.69
N GLU A 79 -21.70 -11.33 9.59
CA GLU A 79 -20.96 -12.47 9.06
C GLU A 79 -19.64 -12.01 8.42
N LEU A 80 -19.71 -10.93 7.64
CA LEU A 80 -18.53 -10.33 7.04
C LEU A 80 -17.51 -9.89 8.09
N ALA A 81 -17.95 -9.26 9.19
CA ALA A 81 -17.07 -8.83 10.27
C ALA A 81 -16.23 -9.94 10.91
N ARG A 82 -16.60 -11.21 10.74
CA ARG A 82 -15.82 -12.37 11.21
C ARG A 82 -14.80 -12.86 10.18
N ARG A 83 -14.90 -12.40 8.94
CA ARG A 83 -14.06 -12.84 7.83
C ARG A 83 -13.07 -11.76 7.39
N ILE A 84 -13.24 -10.53 7.86
CA ILE A 84 -12.35 -9.40 7.52
C ILE A 84 -11.75 -8.80 8.78
N GLY A 85 -10.48 -8.41 8.69
CA GLY A 85 -9.82 -7.52 9.63
C GLY A 85 -9.76 -6.11 9.06
N VAL A 86 -9.97 -5.10 9.89
CA VAL A 86 -9.94 -3.70 9.42
C VAL A 86 -9.18 -2.85 10.42
N VAL A 87 -8.24 -2.06 9.93
CA VAL A 87 -7.55 -1.03 10.72
C VAL A 87 -7.81 0.31 10.07
N PHE A 88 -8.46 1.22 10.80
CA PHE A 88 -8.65 2.60 10.37
C PHE A 88 -7.60 3.49 11.03
N GLY A 89 -6.86 4.27 10.24
CA GLY A 89 -5.76 5.08 10.76
C GLY A 89 -6.12 6.04 11.90
N GLN A 90 -7.37 6.51 11.96
CA GLN A 90 -7.81 7.48 12.97
C GLN A 90 -8.80 6.92 14.01
N ARG A 91 -9.19 5.65 13.91
CA ARG A 91 -10.16 5.03 14.81
C ARG A 91 -9.59 3.75 15.38
N SER A 92 -9.64 3.64 16.70
CA SER A 92 -9.22 2.44 17.41
C SER A 92 -10.38 1.47 17.56
N GLN A 93 -10.11 0.17 17.38
CA GLN A 93 -10.99 -0.92 17.78
C GLN A 93 -10.66 -1.44 19.18
N LEU A 94 -9.55 -0.97 19.76
CA LEU A 94 -9.11 -1.31 21.11
C LEU A 94 -9.82 -0.42 22.14
N TRP A 95 -10.02 -0.95 23.34
CA TRP A 95 -10.65 -0.23 24.44
C TRP A 95 -9.65 0.70 25.12
N TRP A 96 -9.92 1.98 25.07
CA TRP A 96 -9.02 3.07 25.45
C TRP A 96 -8.46 2.97 26.87
N ASP A 97 -9.32 2.57 27.83
CA ASP A 97 -8.98 2.50 29.24
C ASP A 97 -8.51 1.12 29.71
N LEU A 98 -8.61 0.10 28.84
CA LEU A 98 -8.20 -1.26 29.18
C LEU A 98 -6.75 -1.53 28.77
N PRO A 99 -6.03 -2.42 29.48
CA PRO A 99 -4.80 -3.00 29.02
C PRO A 99 -4.96 -3.64 27.64
N LEU A 100 -3.89 -3.61 26.85
CA LEU A 100 -3.91 -4.15 25.49
C LEU A 100 -4.34 -5.63 25.47
N ALA A 101 -3.83 -6.44 26.40
CA ALA A 101 -4.19 -7.86 26.52
C ALA A 101 -5.67 -8.09 26.80
N GLU A 102 -6.31 -7.22 27.59
CA GLU A 102 -7.74 -7.32 27.88
C GLU A 102 -8.58 -6.97 26.64
N SER A 103 -8.14 -5.96 25.85
CA SER A 103 -8.77 -5.66 24.57
C SER A 103 -8.74 -6.89 23.63
N PHE A 104 -7.64 -7.62 23.57
CA PHE A 104 -7.54 -8.85 22.79
C PHE A 104 -8.47 -9.96 23.31
N ALA A 105 -8.58 -10.13 24.62
CA ALA A 105 -9.48 -11.09 25.23
C ALA A 105 -10.97 -10.80 24.92
N LEU A 106 -11.35 -9.53 24.93
CA LEU A 106 -12.69 -9.09 24.51
C LEU A 106 -12.96 -9.38 23.05
N LEU A 107 -12.00 -9.04 22.15
CA LEU A 107 -12.11 -9.33 20.72
C LEU A 107 -12.23 -10.84 20.44
N ARG A 108 -11.47 -11.67 21.15
CA ARG A 108 -11.64 -13.13 21.08
C ARG A 108 -13.09 -13.54 21.30
N THR A 109 -13.71 -12.97 22.33
CA THR A 109 -15.11 -13.30 22.69
C THR A 109 -16.09 -12.80 21.62
N ILE A 110 -15.90 -11.59 21.11
CA ILE A 110 -16.72 -10.98 20.08
C ILE A 110 -16.67 -11.78 18.78
N HIS A 111 -15.46 -12.17 18.35
CA HIS A 111 -15.25 -12.95 17.13
C HIS A 111 -15.48 -14.46 17.32
N ARG A 112 -15.68 -14.91 18.58
CA ARG A 112 -15.88 -16.33 18.95
C ARG A 112 -14.70 -17.21 18.56
N VAL A 113 -13.47 -16.71 18.73
CA VAL A 113 -12.25 -17.47 18.45
C VAL A 113 -12.03 -18.50 19.56
N PRO A 114 -11.76 -19.78 19.23
CA PRO A 114 -11.41 -20.79 20.23
C PRO A 114 -10.19 -20.37 21.05
N PRO A 115 -10.18 -20.62 22.39
CA PRO A 115 -9.10 -20.18 23.27
C PRO A 115 -7.70 -20.61 22.83
N ALA A 116 -7.53 -21.86 22.40
CA ALA A 116 -6.25 -22.40 21.96
C ALA A 116 -5.75 -21.73 20.66
N GLU A 117 -6.65 -21.48 19.71
CA GLU A 117 -6.31 -20.79 18.47
C GLU A 117 -5.92 -19.33 18.73
N HIS A 118 -6.69 -18.65 19.58
CA HIS A 118 -6.38 -17.28 19.99
C HIS A 118 -5.02 -17.18 20.67
N ALA A 119 -4.71 -18.09 21.62
CA ALA A 119 -3.43 -18.09 22.33
C ALA A 119 -2.27 -18.26 21.35
N ARG A 120 -2.32 -19.27 20.47
CA ARG A 120 -1.29 -19.49 19.45
C ARG A 120 -1.04 -18.26 18.58
N ARG A 121 -2.10 -17.62 18.07
CA ARG A 121 -1.98 -16.43 17.23
C ARG A 121 -1.49 -15.21 17.98
N LEU A 122 -1.96 -15.06 19.22
CA LEU A 122 -1.50 -13.95 20.06
C LEU A 122 0.00 -14.09 20.35
N ASP A 123 0.48 -15.30 20.67
CA ASP A 123 1.89 -15.57 20.92
C ASP A 123 2.75 -15.22 19.68
N GLU A 124 2.31 -15.61 18.49
CA GLU A 124 2.97 -15.25 17.22
C GLU A 124 3.01 -13.72 17.02
N CYS A 125 1.90 -13.02 17.25
CA CYS A 125 1.86 -11.56 17.14
C CYS A 125 2.72 -10.88 18.21
N VAL A 126 2.73 -11.40 19.44
CA VAL A 126 3.54 -10.88 20.55
C VAL A 126 5.02 -10.96 20.21
N GLU A 127 5.47 -12.07 19.64
CA GLU A 127 6.85 -12.25 19.20
C GLU A 127 7.21 -11.32 18.03
N LEU A 128 6.45 -11.40 16.93
CA LEU A 128 6.78 -10.70 15.69
C LEU A 128 6.63 -9.16 15.78
N LEU A 129 5.65 -8.69 16.56
CA LEU A 129 5.39 -7.26 16.74
C LEU A 129 5.95 -6.72 18.07
N GLU A 130 6.68 -7.55 18.82
CA GLU A 130 7.28 -7.20 20.12
C GLU A 130 6.27 -6.50 21.05
N LEU A 131 5.14 -7.15 21.30
CA LEU A 131 4.07 -6.58 22.13
C LEU A 131 4.30 -6.79 23.62
N ALA A 132 5.14 -7.77 24.01
CA ALA A 132 5.32 -8.18 25.41
C ALA A 132 5.55 -7.02 26.40
N PRO A 133 6.38 -5.99 26.09
CA PRO A 133 6.66 -4.91 27.04
C PRO A 133 5.46 -4.04 27.39
N PHE A 134 4.39 -4.06 26.59
CA PHE A 134 3.25 -3.16 26.76
C PHE A 134 1.87 -3.84 26.74
N LEU A 135 1.81 -5.18 26.80
CA LEU A 135 0.54 -5.91 26.89
C LEU A 135 -0.31 -5.51 28.10
N ALA A 136 0.32 -5.20 29.24
CA ALA A 136 -0.36 -4.77 30.44
C ALA A 136 -0.64 -3.24 30.49
N THR A 137 -0.21 -2.50 29.47
CA THR A 137 -0.37 -1.04 29.41
C THR A 137 -1.75 -0.68 28.85
N PRO A 138 -2.50 0.23 29.49
CA PRO A 138 -3.74 0.77 28.94
C PRO A 138 -3.52 1.41 27.58
N VAL A 139 -4.45 1.18 26.62
CA VAL A 139 -4.32 1.61 25.24
C VAL A 139 -4.06 3.12 25.10
N ARG A 140 -4.66 3.94 25.96
CA ARG A 140 -4.45 5.40 25.98
C ARG A 140 -3.01 5.84 26.28
N GLN A 141 -2.20 4.98 26.91
CA GLN A 141 -0.81 5.27 27.29
C GLN A 141 0.20 4.76 26.26
N LEU A 142 -0.26 4.02 25.27
CA LEU A 142 0.59 3.51 24.19
C LEU A 142 1.06 4.64 23.27
N SER A 143 2.30 4.56 22.81
CA SER A 143 2.75 5.37 21.69
C SER A 143 1.94 5.03 20.43
N LEU A 144 1.96 5.91 19.43
CA LEU A 144 1.27 5.66 18.17
C LEU A 144 1.73 4.34 17.52
N GLY A 145 3.04 4.07 17.51
CA GLY A 145 3.59 2.83 16.97
C GLY A 145 3.19 1.59 17.77
N GLN A 146 3.19 1.66 19.11
CA GLN A 146 2.71 0.58 19.97
C GLN A 146 1.22 0.31 19.73
N ARG A 147 0.41 1.37 19.65
CA ARG A 147 -1.02 1.27 19.40
C ARG A 147 -1.29 0.66 18.04
N MET A 148 -0.60 1.09 16.98
CA MET A 148 -0.77 0.54 15.64
C MET A 148 -0.44 -0.96 15.58
N ARG A 149 0.65 -1.40 16.24
CA ARG A 149 0.97 -2.83 16.37
C ARG A 149 -0.15 -3.60 17.07
N GLY A 150 -0.74 -3.02 18.12
CA GLY A 150 -1.92 -3.57 18.78
C GLY A 150 -3.16 -3.63 17.88
N GLU A 151 -3.43 -2.58 17.09
CA GLU A 151 -4.56 -2.54 16.13
C GLU A 151 -4.44 -3.63 15.06
N VAL A 152 -3.25 -3.80 14.48
CA VAL A 152 -3.01 -4.82 13.46
C VAL A 152 -3.14 -6.23 14.06
N THR A 153 -2.60 -6.44 15.26
CA THR A 153 -2.81 -7.68 16.01
C THR A 153 -4.30 -7.97 16.20
N ALA A 154 -5.05 -7.01 16.73
CA ALA A 154 -6.48 -7.13 16.96
C ALA A 154 -7.26 -7.51 15.68
N ALA A 155 -6.87 -6.93 14.54
CA ALA A 155 -7.49 -7.21 13.24
C ALA A 155 -7.16 -8.60 12.69
N LEU A 156 -6.11 -9.27 13.18
CA LEU A 156 -5.66 -10.59 12.71
C LEU A 156 -6.00 -11.75 13.62
N LEU A 157 -6.32 -11.52 14.90
CA LEU A 157 -6.55 -12.56 15.89
C LEU A 157 -7.67 -13.55 15.54
N HIS A 158 -8.62 -13.18 14.67
CA HIS A 158 -9.73 -14.01 14.24
C HIS A 158 -9.56 -14.64 12.85
N SER A 159 -8.33 -14.63 12.30
CA SER A 159 -7.99 -15.25 11.01
C SER A 159 -8.78 -14.72 9.82
N PRO A 160 -8.72 -13.43 9.53
CA PRO A 160 -9.48 -12.86 8.42
C PRO A 160 -8.95 -13.37 7.07
N GLU A 161 -9.84 -13.51 6.09
CA GLU A 161 -9.51 -13.78 4.69
C GLU A 161 -9.00 -12.51 3.99
N LEU A 162 -9.48 -11.34 4.45
CA LEU A 162 -9.10 -10.02 3.94
C LEU A 162 -8.74 -9.09 5.11
N LEU A 163 -7.56 -8.51 5.06
CA LEU A 163 -7.14 -7.44 5.95
C LEU A 163 -7.12 -6.12 5.20
N VAL A 164 -7.94 -5.17 5.65
CA VAL A 164 -8.02 -3.81 5.10
C VAL A 164 -7.31 -2.86 6.06
N LEU A 165 -6.30 -2.16 5.56
CA LEU A 165 -5.48 -1.24 6.33
C LEU A 165 -5.56 0.17 5.72
N ASP A 166 -6.12 1.12 6.45
CA ASP A 166 -6.23 2.52 6.03
C ASP A 166 -5.08 3.32 6.65
N GLU A 167 -4.02 3.56 5.87
CA GLU A 167 -2.82 4.31 6.23
C GLU A 167 -2.07 3.78 7.49
N PRO A 168 -1.72 2.48 7.56
CA PRO A 168 -1.23 1.86 8.78
C PRO A 168 0.18 2.33 9.20
N THR A 169 0.93 3.00 8.35
CA THR A 169 2.31 3.44 8.60
C THR A 169 2.43 4.92 8.91
N VAL A 170 1.33 5.69 8.84
CA VAL A 170 1.34 7.13 9.08
C VAL A 170 1.70 7.45 10.53
N GLY A 171 2.69 8.33 10.70
CA GLY A 171 3.14 8.79 12.02
C GLY A 171 3.96 7.77 12.82
N LEU A 172 4.35 6.63 12.22
CA LEU A 172 5.25 5.67 12.84
C LEU A 172 6.71 6.07 12.61
N ASP A 173 7.56 5.76 13.61
CA ASP A 173 9.01 5.79 13.44
C ASP A 173 9.49 4.70 12.48
N LEU A 174 10.73 4.83 11.99
CA LEU A 174 11.30 3.93 10.99
C LEU A 174 11.31 2.46 11.44
N ILE A 175 11.62 2.21 12.72
CA ILE A 175 11.70 0.85 13.28
C ILE A 175 10.32 0.22 13.34
N SER A 176 9.32 0.97 13.84
CA SER A 176 7.93 0.53 13.90
C SER A 176 7.34 0.27 12.51
N LYS A 177 7.67 1.11 11.51
CA LYS A 177 7.28 0.89 10.11
C LYS A 177 7.86 -0.42 9.57
N GLU A 178 9.17 -0.65 9.75
CA GLU A 178 9.83 -1.84 9.22
C GLU A 178 9.28 -3.13 9.84
N ARG A 179 9.08 -3.15 11.16
CA ARG A 179 8.45 -4.29 11.84
C ARG A 179 7.05 -4.59 11.31
N LEU A 180 6.23 -3.56 11.13
CA LEU A 180 4.89 -3.71 10.60
C LEU A 180 4.92 -4.27 9.17
N ARG A 181 5.85 -3.79 8.32
CA ARG A 181 6.01 -4.29 6.95
C ARG A 181 6.39 -5.77 6.92
N VAL A 182 7.42 -6.16 7.68
CA VAL A 182 7.86 -7.57 7.77
C VAL A 182 6.72 -8.46 8.24
N PHE A 183 5.98 -8.01 9.25
CA PHE A 183 4.83 -8.75 9.75
C PHE A 183 3.72 -8.91 8.71
N LEU A 184 3.33 -7.83 8.01
CA LEU A 184 2.28 -7.88 6.98
C LEU A 184 2.71 -8.72 5.77
N ALA A 185 3.97 -8.61 5.34
CA ALA A 185 4.53 -9.43 4.28
C ALA A 185 4.48 -10.93 4.64
N ARG A 186 4.80 -11.29 5.90
CA ARG A 186 4.70 -12.67 6.38
C ARG A 186 3.24 -13.13 6.42
N ALA A 187 2.32 -12.34 6.98
CA ALA A 187 0.89 -12.68 7.05
C ALA A 187 0.31 -12.94 5.65
N ASN A 188 0.74 -12.18 4.64
CA ASN A 188 0.33 -12.42 3.26
C ASN A 188 0.98 -13.67 2.67
N ALA A 189 2.32 -13.83 2.78
CA ALA A 189 3.07 -14.87 2.09
C ALA A 189 2.90 -16.26 2.74
N VAL A 190 2.79 -16.33 4.08
CA VAL A 190 2.75 -17.59 4.84
C VAL A 190 1.32 -17.96 5.22
N ASP A 191 0.55 -17.00 5.75
CA ASP A 191 -0.81 -17.26 6.23
C ASP A 191 -1.87 -17.09 5.13
N GLY A 192 -1.48 -16.61 3.94
CA GLY A 192 -2.36 -16.41 2.80
C GLY A 192 -3.39 -15.29 2.97
N VAL A 193 -3.20 -14.39 3.93
CA VAL A 193 -4.11 -13.26 4.17
C VAL A 193 -4.07 -12.31 2.98
N THR A 194 -5.23 -12.03 2.40
CA THR A 194 -5.34 -11.00 1.35
C THR A 194 -5.19 -9.61 1.97
N LEU A 195 -4.39 -8.73 1.38
CA LEU A 195 -4.16 -7.39 1.88
C LEU A 195 -4.74 -6.34 0.92
N LEU A 196 -5.49 -5.39 1.47
CA LEU A 196 -5.89 -4.15 0.79
C LEU A 196 -5.40 -2.97 1.63
N LEU A 197 -4.42 -2.23 1.12
CA LEU A 197 -3.75 -1.18 1.86
C LEU A 197 -3.94 0.17 1.17
N THR A 198 -4.39 1.19 1.91
CA THR A 198 -4.20 2.57 1.47
C THR A 198 -2.90 3.10 2.05
N MET A 199 -2.11 3.76 1.25
CA MET A 199 -0.82 4.30 1.66
C MET A 199 -0.58 5.67 1.03
N HIS A 200 0.20 6.50 1.72
CA HIS A 200 0.76 7.74 1.20
C HIS A 200 2.26 7.61 0.94
N ASP A 201 2.92 6.68 1.64
CA ASP A 201 4.35 6.42 1.54
C ASP A 201 4.57 5.38 0.43
N LEU A 202 5.06 5.82 -0.72
CA LEU A 202 5.22 4.97 -1.91
C LEU A 202 6.29 3.87 -1.73
N PRO A 203 7.41 4.08 -1.02
CA PRO A 203 8.31 3.00 -0.63
C PRO A 203 7.64 1.86 0.16
N ASP A 204 6.63 2.16 0.98
CA ASP A 204 5.87 1.13 1.70
C ASP A 204 5.05 0.26 0.75
N VAL A 205 4.48 0.90 -0.28
CA VAL A 205 3.70 0.21 -1.32
C VAL A 205 4.58 -0.76 -2.10
N GLU A 206 5.76 -0.33 -2.53
CA GLU A 206 6.69 -1.16 -3.30
C GLU A 206 7.13 -2.43 -2.56
N ARG A 207 7.26 -2.33 -1.25
CA ARG A 207 7.70 -3.45 -0.41
C ARG A 207 6.59 -4.44 -0.06
N LEU A 208 5.34 -3.96 0.06
CA LEU A 208 4.22 -4.78 0.51
C LEU A 208 3.30 -5.23 -0.62
N CYS A 209 3.14 -4.44 -1.67
CA CYS A 209 2.16 -4.68 -2.71
C CYS A 209 2.83 -5.08 -4.02
N ARG A 210 2.27 -6.07 -4.70
CA ARG A 210 2.68 -6.44 -6.06
C ARG A 210 1.78 -5.81 -7.13
N ARG A 211 0.59 -5.35 -6.72
CA ARG A 211 -0.42 -4.72 -7.57
C ARG A 211 -0.85 -3.39 -6.98
N LEU A 212 -1.03 -2.43 -7.84
CA LEU A 212 -1.43 -1.07 -7.52
C LEU A 212 -2.71 -0.72 -8.23
N VAL A 213 -3.63 -0.11 -7.48
CA VAL A 213 -4.83 0.54 -7.99
C VAL A 213 -4.72 2.03 -7.68
N VAL A 214 -4.61 2.85 -8.71
CA VAL A 214 -4.55 4.31 -8.55
C VAL A 214 -5.95 4.87 -8.76
N ILE A 215 -6.43 5.63 -7.78
CA ILE A 215 -7.75 6.25 -7.80
C ILE A 215 -7.62 7.76 -7.77
N ASP A 216 -8.38 8.44 -8.62
CA ASP A 216 -8.57 9.87 -8.57
C ASP A 216 -10.03 10.24 -8.85
N HIS A 217 -10.53 11.28 -8.16
CA HIS A 217 -11.92 11.75 -8.29
C HIS A 217 -12.98 10.63 -8.26
N GLY A 218 -12.74 9.59 -7.44
CA GLY A 218 -13.64 8.45 -7.27
C GLY A 218 -13.59 7.41 -8.38
N ARG A 219 -12.65 7.50 -9.34
CA ARG A 219 -12.48 6.57 -10.46
C ARG A 219 -11.14 5.88 -10.42
N VAL A 220 -11.08 4.67 -10.90
CA VAL A 220 -9.82 3.97 -11.12
C VAL A 220 -9.16 4.54 -12.38
N LEU A 221 -7.96 5.11 -12.21
CA LEU A 221 -7.12 5.57 -13.32
C LEU A 221 -6.30 4.44 -13.90
N VAL A 222 -5.73 3.63 -13.01
CA VAL A 222 -4.83 2.53 -13.38
C VAL A 222 -5.00 1.39 -12.39
N ASP A 223 -4.93 0.17 -12.90
CA ASP A 223 -4.89 -1.08 -12.15
C ASP A 223 -3.89 -2.02 -12.84
N GLY A 224 -2.85 -2.43 -12.13
CA GLY A 224 -1.81 -3.29 -12.70
C GLY A 224 -0.69 -3.65 -11.73
N SER A 225 0.22 -4.50 -12.16
CA SER A 225 1.43 -4.82 -11.41
C SER A 225 2.39 -3.63 -11.35
N LEU A 226 3.20 -3.55 -10.30
CA LEU A 226 4.22 -2.51 -10.16
C LEU A 226 5.14 -2.44 -11.38
N ASP A 227 5.57 -3.60 -11.88
CA ASP A 227 6.48 -3.68 -13.03
C ASP A 227 5.82 -3.19 -14.33
N GLU A 228 4.54 -3.52 -14.53
CA GLU A 228 3.76 -3.03 -15.67
C GLU A 228 3.59 -1.50 -15.61
N LEU A 229 3.26 -0.97 -14.42
CA LEU A 229 3.09 0.46 -14.24
C LEU A 229 4.40 1.23 -14.43
N ARG A 230 5.53 0.69 -13.94
CA ARG A 230 6.86 1.27 -14.19
C ARG A 230 7.20 1.29 -15.67
N ARG A 231 6.96 0.19 -16.40
CA ARG A 231 7.20 0.15 -17.85
C ARG A 231 6.34 1.14 -18.61
N ARG A 232 5.07 1.28 -18.23
CA ARG A 232 4.09 2.11 -18.97
C ARG A 232 4.16 3.59 -18.62
N PHE A 233 4.42 3.95 -17.36
CA PHE A 233 4.30 5.32 -16.83
C PHE A 233 5.55 5.82 -16.10
N GLY A 234 6.53 4.97 -15.84
CA GLY A 234 7.70 5.33 -15.02
C GLY A 234 8.70 6.26 -15.71
N GLY A 235 8.53 6.50 -17.01
CA GLY A 235 9.46 7.35 -17.77
C GLY A 235 10.79 6.65 -18.09
N ALA A 236 11.82 7.43 -18.34
CA ALA A 236 13.14 6.96 -18.73
C ALA A 236 13.88 6.34 -17.54
N ARG A 237 14.55 5.21 -17.77
CA ARG A 237 15.57 4.68 -16.87
C ARG A 237 16.76 5.66 -16.81
N ARG A 238 17.46 5.70 -15.69
CA ARG A 238 18.62 6.57 -15.53
C ARG A 238 19.88 5.76 -15.28
N LEU A 239 20.92 6.07 -16.04
CA LEU A 239 22.29 5.63 -15.73
C LEU A 239 22.98 6.78 -15.00
N VAL A 240 23.30 6.56 -13.73
CA VAL A 240 24.10 7.51 -12.94
C VAL A 240 25.56 7.09 -13.04
N VAL A 241 26.42 8.05 -13.42
CA VAL A 241 27.84 7.82 -13.67
C VAL A 241 28.65 8.79 -12.83
N ASP A 242 29.50 8.27 -11.98
CA ASP A 242 30.53 9.02 -11.26
C ASP A 242 31.84 8.95 -12.05
N LEU A 243 32.39 10.08 -12.44
CA LEU A 243 33.57 10.20 -13.26
C LEU A 243 34.83 10.41 -12.41
N GLU A 244 36.00 9.95 -12.93
CA GLU A 244 37.28 10.21 -12.28
C GLU A 244 37.72 11.68 -12.39
N SER A 245 37.28 12.38 -13.44
CA SER A 245 37.55 13.80 -13.68
C SER A 245 36.30 14.51 -14.20
N PRO A 246 36.17 15.83 -13.95
CA PRO A 246 35.06 16.61 -14.49
C PRO A 246 34.97 16.52 -16.02
N HIS A 247 33.77 16.29 -16.51
CA HIS A 247 33.48 16.20 -17.96
C HIS A 247 32.24 16.98 -18.33
N ALA A 248 32.21 17.51 -19.55
CA ALA A 248 31.01 18.11 -20.12
C ALA A 248 29.91 17.07 -20.29
N ALA A 249 28.67 17.51 -20.47
CA ALA A 249 27.52 16.62 -20.63
C ALA A 249 27.77 15.52 -21.68
N LEU A 250 27.57 14.28 -21.31
CA LEU A 250 27.74 13.07 -22.17
C LEU A 250 26.59 12.94 -23.16
N THR A 251 26.45 13.91 -24.03
CA THR A 251 25.40 13.95 -25.07
C THR A 251 25.74 13.06 -26.26
N GLY A 252 24.74 12.77 -27.11
CA GLY A 252 24.92 11.99 -28.35
C GLY A 252 25.23 10.51 -28.14
N LEU A 253 24.91 9.95 -27.00
CA LEU A 253 24.94 8.51 -26.74
C LEU A 253 23.66 7.84 -27.24
N PRO A 254 23.72 6.60 -27.76
CA PRO A 254 22.54 5.89 -28.25
C PRO A 254 21.44 5.75 -27.21
N GLY A 255 20.20 6.14 -27.54
CA GLY A 255 19.03 6.00 -26.70
C GLY A 255 18.99 6.95 -25.51
N VAL A 256 19.95 7.86 -25.33
CA VAL A 256 19.93 8.89 -24.28
C VAL A 256 18.96 10.00 -24.69
N LEU A 257 18.02 10.30 -23.81
CA LEU A 257 16.96 11.31 -23.99
C LEU A 257 17.34 12.63 -23.35
N ASP A 258 18.00 12.58 -22.18
CA ASP A 258 18.41 13.77 -21.43
C ASP A 258 19.65 13.46 -20.57
N VAL A 259 20.46 14.49 -20.29
CA VAL A 259 21.66 14.40 -19.47
C VAL A 259 21.65 15.52 -18.43
N THR A 260 21.60 15.15 -17.17
CA THR A 260 21.75 16.09 -16.05
C THR A 260 23.18 15.99 -15.52
N VAL A 261 23.87 17.13 -15.42
CA VAL A 261 25.25 17.22 -14.93
C VAL A 261 25.23 17.75 -13.49
N GLU A 262 25.86 17.01 -12.59
CA GLU A 262 25.96 17.33 -11.15
C GLU A 262 27.43 17.36 -10.71
N ALA A 263 27.67 17.85 -9.49
CA ALA A 263 28.99 17.89 -8.86
C ALA A 263 30.07 18.44 -9.77
N ASN A 264 29.79 19.57 -10.44
CA ASN A 264 30.73 20.24 -11.38
C ASN A 264 31.24 19.31 -12.48
N GLY A 265 30.43 18.40 -12.98
CA GLY A 265 30.80 17.49 -14.06
C GLY A 265 31.37 16.15 -13.60
N LEU A 266 31.51 15.92 -12.30
CA LEU A 266 31.96 14.64 -11.73
C LEU A 266 30.87 13.57 -11.66
N ARG A 267 29.60 13.99 -11.62
CA ARG A 267 28.45 13.06 -11.66
C ARG A 267 27.52 13.47 -12.78
N GLN A 268 27.06 12.48 -13.54
CA GLN A 268 26.08 12.71 -14.60
C GLN A 268 24.96 11.67 -14.52
N GLN A 269 23.73 12.09 -14.77
CA GLN A 269 22.57 11.23 -14.87
C GLN A 269 22.08 11.24 -16.32
N LEU A 270 22.14 10.08 -16.96
CA LEU A 270 21.70 9.89 -18.34
C LEU A 270 20.34 9.20 -18.34
N ALA A 271 19.29 9.95 -18.68
CA ALA A 271 17.97 9.37 -18.90
C ALA A 271 17.94 8.67 -20.27
N PHE A 272 17.57 7.39 -20.32
CA PHE A 272 17.58 6.62 -21.56
C PHE A 272 16.32 5.78 -21.75
N SER A 273 15.96 5.54 -23.03
CA SER A 273 14.85 4.67 -23.40
C SER A 273 15.30 3.22 -23.45
N ALA A 274 14.66 2.37 -22.62
CA ALA A 274 14.88 0.92 -22.64
C ALA A 274 14.47 0.25 -23.98
N GLU A 275 13.64 0.91 -24.78
CA GLU A 275 13.26 0.42 -26.11
C GLU A 275 14.33 0.68 -27.17
N GLN A 276 15.15 1.72 -26.98
CA GLN A 276 16.18 2.13 -27.94
C GLN A 276 17.56 1.59 -27.60
N THR A 277 17.89 1.43 -26.31
CA THR A 277 19.17 0.93 -25.86
C THR A 277 19.07 0.17 -24.57
N SER A 278 19.86 -0.90 -24.43
CA SER A 278 19.96 -1.61 -23.15
C SER A 278 20.94 -0.88 -22.21
N ALA A 279 20.76 -1.05 -20.89
CA ALA A 279 21.69 -0.51 -19.90
C ALA A 279 23.14 -0.96 -20.19
N ALA A 280 23.36 -2.22 -20.59
CA ALA A 280 24.67 -2.75 -20.91
C ALA A 280 25.33 -2.05 -22.12
N GLN A 281 24.55 -1.78 -23.17
CA GLN A 281 25.05 -1.02 -24.35
C GLN A 281 25.39 0.41 -23.99
N LEU A 282 24.55 1.08 -23.18
CA LEU A 282 24.82 2.44 -22.74
C LEU A 282 26.04 2.50 -21.82
N ILE A 283 26.20 1.58 -20.88
CA ILE A 283 27.39 1.47 -20.03
C ILE A 283 28.65 1.30 -20.88
N ALA A 284 28.65 0.39 -21.84
CA ALA A 284 29.78 0.20 -22.72
C ALA A 284 30.13 1.47 -23.52
N ALA A 285 29.12 2.20 -24.02
CA ALA A 285 29.33 3.45 -24.74
C ALA A 285 29.89 4.57 -23.85
N VAL A 286 29.48 4.64 -22.58
CA VAL A 286 30.01 5.61 -21.60
C VAL A 286 31.46 5.30 -21.26
N VAL A 287 31.76 4.04 -20.88
CA VAL A 287 33.14 3.60 -20.51
C VAL A 287 34.11 3.77 -21.66
N ALA A 288 33.66 3.65 -22.91
CA ALA A 288 34.49 3.90 -24.09
C ALA A 288 34.86 5.39 -24.30
N ARG A 289 34.13 6.34 -23.68
CA ARG A 289 34.33 7.78 -23.84
C ARG A 289 35.05 8.46 -22.69
N VAL A 290 34.81 7.98 -21.46
CA VAL A 290 35.28 8.64 -20.23
C VAL A 290 35.75 7.64 -19.19
N ALA A 291 36.69 8.07 -18.35
CA ALA A 291 37.12 7.27 -17.20
C ALA A 291 36.03 7.35 -16.10
N VAL A 292 35.48 6.17 -15.77
CA VAL A 292 34.37 6.01 -14.83
C VAL A 292 34.90 5.51 -13.50
N ARG A 293 34.58 6.21 -12.41
CA ARG A 293 34.87 5.78 -11.04
C ARG A 293 33.84 4.79 -10.52
N ASP A 294 32.56 5.07 -10.76
CA ASP A 294 31.43 4.23 -10.36
C ASP A 294 30.22 4.47 -11.26
N LEU A 295 29.33 3.49 -11.34
CA LEU A 295 28.08 3.63 -12.09
C LEU A 295 26.99 2.72 -11.53
N PHE A 296 25.74 3.19 -11.63
CA PHE A 296 24.58 2.38 -11.27
C PHE A 296 23.36 2.78 -12.11
N VAL A 297 22.49 1.78 -12.35
CA VAL A 297 21.23 1.99 -13.07
C VAL A 297 20.11 2.21 -12.07
N VAL A 298 19.38 3.30 -12.25
CA VAL A 298 18.20 3.63 -11.44
C VAL A 298 16.96 3.33 -12.27
N GLU A 299 16.15 2.41 -11.76
CA GLU A 299 14.82 2.18 -12.32
C GLU A 299 13.89 3.33 -11.94
N PRO A 300 12.87 3.63 -12.79
CA PRO A 300 11.85 4.60 -12.44
C PRO A 300 11.18 4.24 -11.11
N SER A 301 11.07 5.21 -10.23
CA SER A 301 10.38 5.02 -8.96
C SER A 301 8.87 4.98 -9.15
N ILE A 302 8.15 4.44 -8.17
CA ILE A 302 6.68 4.51 -8.20
C ILE A 302 6.18 5.96 -8.05
N GLU A 303 7.01 6.85 -7.46
CA GLU A 303 6.77 8.29 -7.42
C GLU A 303 6.71 8.90 -8.82
N ASP A 304 7.62 8.48 -9.71
CA ASP A 304 7.65 8.95 -11.10
C ASP A 304 6.39 8.48 -11.85
N VAL A 305 5.99 7.22 -11.65
CA VAL A 305 4.73 6.66 -12.18
C VAL A 305 3.53 7.48 -11.73
N VAL A 306 3.41 7.70 -10.42
CA VAL A 306 2.28 8.43 -9.82
C VAL A 306 2.27 9.88 -10.30
N ARG A 307 3.45 10.54 -10.35
CA ARG A 307 3.56 11.90 -10.87
C ARG A 307 3.05 11.98 -12.31
N THR A 308 3.50 11.08 -13.18
CA THR A 308 3.07 11.04 -14.58
C THR A 308 1.55 10.88 -14.70
N LEU A 309 0.95 10.00 -13.88
CA LEU A 309 -0.50 9.76 -13.88
C LEU A 309 -1.35 10.97 -13.44
N TYR A 310 -0.79 11.89 -12.63
CA TYR A 310 -1.52 13.08 -12.17
C TYR A 310 -1.21 14.34 -12.95
N THR A 311 -0.16 14.36 -13.80
CA THR A 311 0.22 15.52 -14.60
C THR A 311 -0.15 15.41 -16.09
N GLY A 312 -0.46 14.21 -16.57
CA GLY A 312 -0.94 13.94 -17.94
C GLY A 312 -2.45 13.85 -17.95
#